data_fb7807fbc835ee3d72db177943477b05
#
_entry.id   fb7807fbc835ee3d72db177943477b05
#
_cell.length_a   1.000
_cell.length_b   1.000
_cell.length_c   1.000
_cell.angle_alpha   90.00
_cell.angle_beta   90.00
_cell.angle_gamma   90.00
#
_symmetry.space_group_name_H-M   'P 1'
#
loop_
_entity.id
_entity.type
_entity.pdbx_description
1 polymer ?
#
loop_
_entity_poly.entity_id
_entity_poly.type
_entity_poly.pdbx_seq_one_letter_code
_entity_poly.pdbx_strand_id
1 'polypeptide(L)'
;MNLLYSNDTLGQYPDSWYTATTPPLPAFAPLSKDISADVCIIGAGYTGLSAALTLAERGYDVVVLEAQRVGFGASGRNGGQLGSGQNVDQGKLCLLYTSPSPRDVEE
;
A
#
# COMPACT_ATOMS: atom_id res chain seq x y z
N MET A 1 22.21 -7.13 7.13
CA MET A 1 21.24 -6.23 7.79
C MET A 1 20.16 -5.87 6.82
N ASN A 2 18.91 -6.01 7.19
CA ASN A 2 17.80 -5.56 6.36
C ASN A 2 17.42 -4.12 6.77
N LEU A 3 17.85 -3.15 5.98
CA LEU A 3 17.64 -1.73 6.27
C LEU A 3 16.17 -1.33 6.32
N LEU A 4 15.31 -2.07 5.63
CA LEU A 4 13.87 -1.78 5.61
C LEU A 4 13.21 -1.96 6.99
N TYR A 5 13.78 -2.81 7.84
CA TYR A 5 13.18 -3.15 9.13
C TYR A 5 14.12 -2.88 10.31
N SER A 6 15.23 -2.17 10.08
CA SER A 6 16.26 -2.00 11.11
C SER A 6 15.79 -1.25 12.35
N ASN A 7 14.78 -0.40 12.21
CA ASN A 7 14.23 0.43 13.28
C ASN A 7 12.83 -0.01 13.71
N ASP A 8 12.33 -1.10 13.15
CA ASP A 8 10.95 -1.54 13.40
C ASP A 8 10.92 -2.78 14.30
N THR A 9 9.90 -2.85 15.13
CA THR A 9 9.53 -4.06 15.86
C THR A 9 8.40 -4.76 15.11
N LEU A 10 8.59 -6.03 14.79
CA LEU A 10 7.63 -6.82 14.03
C LEU A 10 6.23 -6.77 14.65
N GLY A 11 5.24 -6.44 13.84
CA GLY A 11 3.85 -6.40 14.26
C GLY A 11 3.46 -5.24 15.18
N GLN A 12 4.34 -4.30 15.43
CA GLN A 12 4.07 -3.12 16.24
C GLN A 12 4.18 -1.85 15.43
N TYR A 13 3.22 -0.94 15.60
CA TYR A 13 3.31 0.38 14.98
C TYR A 13 4.52 1.15 15.51
N PRO A 14 5.14 2.02 14.69
CA PRO A 14 6.26 2.84 15.15
C PRO A 14 5.81 3.81 16.24
N ASP A 15 6.76 4.20 17.09
CA ASP A 15 6.53 5.21 18.11
C ASP A 15 6.50 6.60 17.48
N SER A 16 5.36 6.96 16.92
CA SER A 16 5.13 8.21 16.19
C SER A 16 3.98 8.99 16.78
N TRP A 17 3.88 10.26 16.43
CA TRP A 17 2.75 11.11 16.78
C TRP A 17 1.40 10.49 16.34
N TYR A 18 1.38 9.92 15.15
CA TYR A 18 0.15 9.32 14.60
C TYR A 18 -0.29 8.12 15.43
N THR A 19 0.63 7.27 15.81
CA THR A 19 0.34 6.13 16.69
C THR A 19 -0.13 6.58 18.07
N ALA A 20 0.48 7.63 18.62
CA ALA A 20 0.14 8.16 19.94
C ALA A 20 -1.23 8.83 19.99
N THR A 21 -1.70 9.39 18.89
CA THR A 21 -2.93 10.20 18.85
C THR A 21 -4.11 9.53 18.15
N THR A 22 -3.88 8.39 17.48
CA THR A 22 -4.92 7.66 16.77
C THR A 22 -5.28 6.39 17.56
N PRO A 23 -6.57 6.12 17.80
CA PRO A 23 -6.95 4.86 18.42
C PRO A 23 -6.45 3.67 17.59
N PRO A 24 -5.74 2.72 18.21
CA PRO A 24 -5.19 1.59 17.47
C PRO A 24 -6.31 0.67 16.99
N LEU A 25 -6.20 0.20 15.75
CA LEU A 25 -7.02 -0.89 15.27
C LEU A 25 -6.62 -2.17 16.00
N PRO A 26 -7.58 -3.04 16.33
CA PRO A 26 -7.23 -4.35 16.86
C PRO A 26 -6.41 -5.13 15.84
N ALA A 27 -5.47 -5.93 16.31
CA ALA A 27 -4.69 -6.80 15.45
C ALA A 27 -5.60 -7.88 14.87
N PHE A 28 -5.53 -8.09 13.55
CA PHE A 28 -6.20 -9.22 12.93
C PHE A 28 -5.39 -10.48 13.14
N ALA A 29 -6.09 -11.61 13.30
CA ALA A 29 -5.42 -12.89 13.47
C ALA A 29 -4.63 -13.26 12.21
N PRO A 30 -3.44 -13.87 12.35
CA PRO A 30 -2.71 -14.41 11.21
C PRO A 30 -3.55 -15.45 10.44
N LEU A 31 -3.36 -15.48 9.14
CA LEU A 31 -3.98 -16.51 8.31
C LEU A 31 -3.38 -17.87 8.67
N SER A 32 -4.23 -18.79 9.15
CA SER A 32 -3.80 -20.11 9.64
C SER A 32 -4.37 -21.26 8.85
N LYS A 33 -5.18 -21.01 7.84
CA LYS A 33 -5.83 -22.04 7.03
C LYS A 33 -5.99 -21.57 5.59
N ASP A 34 -6.26 -22.50 4.71
CA ASP A 34 -6.58 -22.19 3.33
C ASP A 34 -7.95 -21.52 3.25
N ILE A 35 -8.02 -20.46 2.50
CA ILE A 35 -9.25 -19.72 2.23
C ILE A 35 -9.39 -19.48 0.72
N SER A 36 -10.62 -19.26 0.28
CA SER A 36 -10.91 -18.85 -1.10
C SER A 36 -11.49 -17.45 -1.12
N ALA A 37 -11.13 -16.69 -2.12
CA ALA A 37 -11.70 -15.37 -2.39
C ALA A 37 -11.65 -15.10 -3.90
N ASP A 38 -12.42 -14.13 -4.36
CA ASP A 38 -12.34 -13.71 -5.76
C ASP A 38 -11.05 -12.97 -6.04
N VAL A 39 -10.59 -12.16 -5.10
CA VAL A 39 -9.38 -11.34 -5.22
C VAL A 39 -8.59 -11.38 -3.93
N CYS A 40 -7.30 -11.62 -4.05
CA CYS A 40 -6.34 -11.52 -2.94
C CYS A 40 -5.44 -10.31 -3.18
N ILE A 41 -5.40 -9.41 -2.21
CA ILE A 41 -4.58 -8.20 -2.26
C ILE A 41 -3.45 -8.35 -1.24
N ILE A 42 -2.24 -8.11 -1.67
CA ILE A 42 -1.06 -8.15 -0.82
C ILE A 42 -0.69 -6.72 -0.42
N GLY A 43 -0.78 -6.44 0.86
CA GLY A 43 -0.46 -5.15 1.44
C GLY A 43 -1.70 -4.31 1.79
N ALA A 44 -1.74 -3.82 3.01
CA ALA A 44 -2.82 -3.00 3.56
C ALA A 44 -2.39 -1.55 3.74
N GLY A 45 -1.78 -0.98 2.72
CA GLY A 45 -1.52 0.45 2.58
C GLY A 45 -2.64 1.14 1.78
N TYR A 46 -2.42 2.37 1.36
CA TYR A 46 -3.42 3.13 0.60
C TYR A 46 -3.88 2.40 -0.66
N THR A 47 -2.95 1.90 -1.45
CA THR A 47 -3.27 1.25 -2.72
C THR A 47 -4.09 -0.01 -2.50
N GLY A 48 -3.64 -0.88 -1.59
CA GLY A 48 -4.31 -2.14 -1.33
C GLY A 48 -5.70 -1.96 -0.74
N LEU A 49 -5.84 -1.07 0.23
CA LEU A 49 -7.14 -0.80 0.86
C LEU A 49 -8.11 -0.11 -0.10
N SER A 50 -7.63 0.81 -0.93
CA SER A 50 -8.46 1.46 -1.95
C SER A 50 -8.98 0.44 -2.97
N ALA A 51 -8.12 -0.44 -3.45
CA ALA A 51 -8.53 -1.50 -4.36
C ALA A 51 -9.52 -2.46 -3.69
N ALA A 52 -9.25 -2.86 -2.45
CA ALA A 52 -10.12 -3.76 -1.70
C ALA A 52 -11.53 -3.17 -1.51
N LEU A 53 -11.61 -1.91 -1.10
CA LEU A 53 -12.87 -1.22 -0.91
C LEU A 53 -13.67 -1.14 -2.21
N THR A 54 -13.03 -0.71 -3.29
CA THR A 54 -13.68 -0.59 -4.59
C THR A 54 -14.20 -1.94 -5.10
N LEU A 55 -13.41 -2.99 -4.96
CA LEU A 55 -13.82 -4.33 -5.40
C LEU A 55 -14.94 -4.89 -4.53
N ALA A 56 -14.86 -4.69 -3.21
CA ALA A 56 -15.92 -5.12 -2.30
C ALA A 56 -17.24 -4.40 -2.58
N GLU A 57 -17.21 -3.12 -2.86
CA GLU A 57 -18.39 -2.35 -3.26
C GLU A 57 -19.02 -2.86 -4.57
N ARG A 58 -18.21 -3.47 -5.44
CA ARG A 58 -18.68 -4.10 -6.68
C ARG A 58 -19.13 -5.54 -6.50
N GLY A 59 -19.14 -6.05 -5.27
CA GLY A 59 -19.63 -7.38 -4.95
C GLY A 59 -18.62 -8.52 -5.02
N TYR A 60 -17.34 -8.21 -5.19
CA TYR A 60 -16.29 -9.24 -5.15
C TYR A 60 -15.99 -9.65 -3.70
N ASP A 61 -15.68 -10.91 -3.50
CA ASP A 61 -15.14 -11.40 -2.24
C ASP A 61 -13.64 -11.12 -2.22
N VAL A 62 -13.21 -10.22 -1.34
CA VAL A 62 -11.83 -9.73 -1.30
C VAL A 62 -11.17 -10.10 0.01
N VAL A 63 -9.95 -10.60 -0.07
CA VAL A 63 -9.07 -10.77 1.09
C VAL A 63 -7.84 -9.89 0.94
N VAL A 64 -7.46 -9.23 2.03
CA VAL A 64 -6.23 -8.44 2.10
C VAL A 64 -5.28 -9.12 3.07
N LEU A 65 -4.06 -9.39 2.62
CA LEU A 65 -2.99 -9.97 3.43
C LEU A 65 -1.93 -8.91 3.68
N GLU A 66 -1.65 -8.66 4.96
CA GLU A 66 -0.66 -7.68 5.40
C GLU A 66 0.40 -8.38 6.24
N ALA A 67 1.67 -8.12 5.94
CA ALA A 67 2.78 -8.77 6.64
C ALA A 67 2.90 -8.31 8.10
N GLN A 68 2.49 -7.09 8.40
CA GLN A 68 2.64 -6.47 9.72
C GLN A 68 1.30 -6.05 10.31
N ARG A 69 0.90 -4.82 10.06
CA ARG A 69 -0.34 -4.20 10.52
C ARG A 69 -0.90 -3.32 9.41
N VAL A 70 -2.21 -3.07 9.43
CA VAL A 70 -2.84 -2.15 8.49
C VAL A 70 -2.17 -0.77 8.57
N GLY A 71 -1.70 -0.25 7.42
CA GLY A 71 -1.02 1.04 7.37
C GLY A 71 0.36 1.07 8.04
N PHE A 72 0.98 -0.07 8.28
CA PHE A 72 2.26 -0.16 8.97
C PHE A 72 3.39 0.55 8.22
N GLY A 73 3.41 0.47 6.91
CA GLY A 73 4.44 1.07 6.06
C GLY A 73 4.26 2.58 5.88
N ALA A 74 4.63 3.08 4.71
CA ALA A 74 4.61 4.50 4.40
C ALA A 74 3.22 5.13 4.50
N SER A 75 2.16 4.38 4.28
CA SER A 75 0.78 4.87 4.38
C SER A 75 0.41 5.36 5.77
N GLY A 76 1.01 4.83 6.82
CA GLY A 76 0.79 5.28 8.20
C GLY A 76 1.88 6.19 8.75
N ARG A 77 2.83 6.60 7.92
CA ARG A 77 4.03 7.36 8.35
C ARG A 77 4.24 8.67 7.59
N ASN A 78 3.21 9.17 6.93
CA ASN A 78 3.29 10.42 6.16
C ASN A 78 2.45 11.52 6.80
N GLY A 79 2.72 12.77 6.43
CA GLY A 79 2.01 13.93 6.95
C GLY A 79 0.67 14.21 6.28
N GLY A 80 0.19 13.33 5.41
CA GLY A 80 -1.10 13.49 4.71
C GLY A 80 -1.12 14.63 3.69
N GLN A 81 0.03 15.09 3.25
CA GLN A 81 0.11 16.17 2.28
C GLN A 81 -0.32 15.70 0.91
N LEU A 82 -1.19 16.47 0.29
CA LEU A 82 -1.66 16.23 -1.07
C LEU A 82 -1.00 17.26 -1.99
N GLY A 83 -0.08 16.81 -2.83
CA GLY A 83 0.62 17.65 -3.77
C GLY A 83 0.37 17.22 -5.21
N SER A 84 0.46 18.16 -6.13
CA SER A 84 0.37 17.89 -7.57
C SER A 84 1.72 17.51 -8.18
N GLY A 85 2.79 17.64 -7.42
CA GLY A 85 4.15 17.36 -7.85
C GLY A 85 4.57 15.92 -7.60
N GLN A 86 5.62 15.53 -8.25
CA GLN A 86 6.27 14.24 -8.07
C GLN A 86 7.78 14.49 -7.89
N ASN A 87 8.49 13.50 -7.35
CA ASN A 87 9.90 13.65 -7.06
C ASN A 87 10.81 13.72 -8.29
N VAL A 88 10.27 13.48 -9.46
CA VAL A 88 11.01 13.44 -10.73
C VAL A 88 10.27 14.27 -11.76
N ASP A 89 11.00 14.97 -12.60
CA ASP A 89 10.44 15.73 -13.71
C ASP A 89 9.57 14.86 -14.63
N GLN A 90 8.44 15.41 -15.06
CA GLN A 90 7.46 14.69 -15.89
C GLN A 90 8.07 14.19 -17.20
N GLY A 91 8.92 14.99 -17.84
CA GLY A 91 9.60 14.56 -19.06
C GLY A 91 10.46 13.33 -18.84
N LYS A 92 11.17 13.28 -17.72
CA LYS A 92 11.98 12.13 -17.36
C LYS A 92 11.14 10.89 -17.07
N LEU A 93 10.01 11.05 -16.40
CA LEU A 93 9.08 9.93 -16.18
C LEU A 93 8.53 9.39 -17.49
N CYS A 94 8.16 10.27 -18.42
CA CYS A 94 7.69 9.87 -19.73
C CYS A 94 8.74 9.04 -20.48
N LEU A 95 10.01 9.39 -20.37
CA LEU A 95 11.10 8.62 -21.00
C LEU A 95 11.35 7.27 -20.34
N LEU A 96 11.12 7.15 -19.02
CA LEU A 96 11.39 5.93 -18.28
C LEU A 96 10.25 4.93 -18.32
N TYR A 97 9.00 5.41 -18.30
CA TYR A 97 7.81 4.57 -18.11
C TYR A 97 6.90 4.50 -19.32
N THR A 98 6.99 5.45 -20.24
CA THR A 98 6.24 5.44 -21.48
C THR A 98 7.20 5.28 -22.65
N SER A 99 7.84 4.11 -22.74
CA SER A 99 8.51 3.75 -24.00
C SER A 99 7.49 3.86 -25.11
N PRO A 100 7.83 4.47 -26.25
CA PRO A 100 6.90 4.55 -27.36
C PRO A 100 6.40 3.15 -27.71
N SER A 101 5.09 2.97 -27.69
CA SER A 101 4.50 1.75 -28.19
C SER A 101 4.73 1.66 -29.71
N PRO A 102 4.65 0.49 -30.33
CA PRO A 102 4.73 0.40 -31.79
C PRO A 102 3.74 1.33 -32.48
N ARG A 103 2.62 1.60 -31.87
CA ARG A 103 1.63 2.55 -32.37
C ARG A 103 2.16 3.98 -32.39
N ASP A 104 2.88 4.39 -31.34
CA ASP A 104 3.45 5.73 -31.24
C ASP A 104 4.61 5.95 -32.20
N VAL A 105 5.32 4.88 -32.53
CA VAL A 105 6.45 4.93 -33.46
C VAL A 105 5.99 5.05 -34.91
N GLU A 106 4.79 4.57 -35.23
CA GLU A 106 4.22 4.66 -36.57
C GLU A 106 3.68 6.07 -36.90
N GLU A 107 3.50 6.89 -35.93
CA GLU A 107 3.12 8.29 -36.06
C GLU A 107 4.37 9.20 -36.21
#